data_4bb00ebc9baadde9d167d180c0af6c79
#
_entry.id   4bb00ebc9baadde9d167d180c0af6c79
#
_cell.length_a   1.000
_cell.length_b   1.000
_cell.length_c   1.000
_cell.angle_alpha   90.00
_cell.angle_beta   90.00
_cell.angle_gamma   90.00
#
_symmetry.space_group_name_H-M   'P 1'
#
loop_
_entity.id
_entity.type
_entity.pdbx_description
1 polymer ?
#
loop_
_entity_poly.entity_id
_entity_poly.type
_entity_poly.pdbx_seq_one_letter_code
_entity_poly.pdbx_strand_id
1 'polypeptide(L)'
;AFERLPGCIVTQEFKNPLLGPVFDRLRSLSGHRIIQRERAMLITMQHLRNGGNIGVLIDLQVGPKHPSVPVRSFGRLSAVTRLHTMLQKRMGYPIIPIESVPLPDGRYRTIAHDPIYFAPDVTEREIAQTCWDFFEAQIRRQPEAWLWSYRHWRFKPAGAGDSYPFYAVQKK
;
A
#
# COMPACT_ATOMS: atom_id res chain seq x y z
N ALA A 1 13.66 -14.25 4.66
CA ALA A 1 14.04 -13.40 3.51
C ALA A 1 14.08 -11.92 3.88
N PHE A 2 13.21 -11.43 4.79
CA PHE A 2 13.19 -10.03 5.22
C PHE A 2 14.34 -9.61 6.14
N GLU A 3 15.03 -10.54 6.77
CA GLU A 3 16.20 -10.26 7.64
C GLU A 3 17.37 -9.59 6.90
N ARG A 4 17.36 -9.63 5.57
CA ARG A 4 18.44 -9.07 4.73
C ARG A 4 18.14 -7.69 4.12
N LEU A 5 16.91 -7.20 4.26
CA LEU A 5 16.49 -5.91 3.69
C LEU A 5 15.93 -5.02 4.82
N PRO A 6 16.81 -4.32 5.56
CA PRO A 6 16.35 -3.36 6.55
C PRO A 6 15.46 -2.32 5.87
N GLY A 7 14.21 -2.29 6.25
CA GLY A 7 13.21 -1.40 5.67
C GLY A 7 12.45 -0.64 6.74
N CYS A 8 11.79 0.43 6.34
CA CYS A 8 10.82 1.12 7.15
C CYS A 8 9.41 0.76 6.70
N ILE A 9 8.52 0.53 7.66
CA ILE A 9 7.10 0.30 7.40
C ILE A 9 6.32 1.45 8.00
N VAL A 10 5.52 2.13 7.17
CA VAL A 10 4.62 3.19 7.64
C VAL A 10 3.32 2.55 8.11
N THR A 11 2.99 2.76 9.38
CA THR A 11 1.79 2.19 9.99
C THR A 11 0.89 3.28 10.58
N GLN A 12 -0.38 2.94 10.74
CA GLN A 12 -1.31 3.73 11.53
C GLN A 12 -1.34 3.19 12.96
N GLU A 13 -1.47 4.09 13.93
CA GLU A 13 -1.64 3.71 15.33
C GLU A 13 -2.92 2.91 15.55
N PHE A 14 -2.84 1.93 16.45
CA PHE A 14 -4.03 1.23 16.90
C PHE A 14 -4.86 2.16 17.80
N LYS A 15 -6.16 2.20 17.56
CA LYS A 15 -7.10 2.97 18.40
C LYS A 15 -7.16 2.43 19.84
N ASN A 16 -6.87 1.15 20.03
CA ASN A 16 -6.82 0.52 21.35
C ASN A 16 -5.40 0.64 21.89
N PRO A 17 -5.17 1.40 23.00
CA PRO A 17 -3.85 1.62 23.56
C PRO A 17 -3.20 0.34 24.12
N LEU A 18 -3.98 -0.69 24.46
CA LEU A 18 -3.46 -1.97 24.95
C LEU A 18 -2.89 -2.83 23.81
N LEU A 19 -3.41 -2.68 22.60
CA LEU A 19 -2.97 -3.46 21.43
C LEU A 19 -1.76 -2.84 20.74
N GLY A 20 -1.61 -1.51 20.79
CA GLY A 20 -0.52 -0.78 20.16
C GLY A 20 0.85 -1.40 20.47
N PRO A 21 1.28 -1.47 21.73
CA PRO A 21 2.59 -1.99 22.12
C PRO A 21 2.82 -3.46 21.69
N VAL A 22 1.78 -4.29 21.72
CA VAL A 22 1.86 -5.70 21.31
C VAL A 22 2.17 -5.80 19.81
N PHE A 23 1.42 -5.07 18.98
CA PHE A 23 1.63 -5.09 17.55
C PHE A 23 2.94 -4.41 17.14
N ASP A 24 3.36 -3.34 17.81
CA ASP A 24 4.63 -2.68 17.54
C ASP A 24 5.81 -3.62 17.88
N ARG A 25 5.71 -4.36 19.00
CA ARG A 25 6.69 -5.40 19.32
C ARG A 25 6.73 -6.51 18.27
N LEU A 26 5.56 -7.03 17.84
CA LEU A 26 5.51 -8.09 16.81
C LEU A 26 6.09 -7.62 15.49
N ARG A 27 5.82 -6.39 15.08
CA ARG A 27 6.37 -5.80 13.86
C ARG A 27 7.87 -5.56 13.94
N SER A 28 8.38 -5.14 15.11
CA SER A 28 9.81 -4.90 15.32
C SER A 28 10.65 -6.18 15.36
N LEU A 29 10.04 -7.35 15.65
CA LEU A 29 10.73 -8.64 15.60
C LEU A 29 11.31 -9.00 14.24
N SER A 30 10.75 -8.43 13.15
CA SER A 30 11.27 -8.60 11.80
C SER A 30 12.47 -7.72 11.46
N GLY A 31 12.98 -6.91 12.41
CA GLY A 31 14.09 -5.97 12.19
C GLY A 31 13.69 -4.71 11.41
N HIS A 32 12.41 -4.52 11.09
CA HIS A 32 11.93 -3.33 10.40
C HIS A 32 11.69 -2.16 11.34
N ARG A 33 12.04 -0.96 10.89
CA ARG A 33 11.71 0.27 11.60
C ARG A 33 10.26 0.65 11.34
N ILE A 34 9.49 0.80 12.41
CA ILE A 34 8.11 1.28 12.33
C ILE A 34 8.12 2.80 12.37
N ILE A 35 7.44 3.42 11.41
CA ILE A 35 7.27 4.86 11.32
C ILE A 35 5.80 5.19 11.46
N GLN A 36 5.48 6.04 12.42
CA GLN A 36 4.14 6.58 12.58
C GLN A 36 3.84 7.58 11.47
N ARG A 37 2.59 7.60 11.01
CA ARG A 37 2.13 8.31 9.82
C ARG A 37 2.39 9.81 9.85
N GLU A 38 2.25 10.44 11.02
CA GLU A 38 2.32 11.91 11.20
C GLU A 38 3.68 12.49 10.83
N ARG A 39 4.75 11.71 11.00
CA ARG A 39 6.14 12.10 10.66
C ARG A 39 6.73 11.31 9.51
N ALA A 40 5.91 10.49 8.84
CA ALA A 40 6.39 9.51 7.89
C ALA A 40 7.18 10.14 6.73
N MET A 41 6.72 11.27 6.19
CA MET A 41 7.31 11.83 4.98
C MET A 41 8.79 12.18 5.12
N LEU A 42 9.16 12.97 6.13
CA LEU A 42 10.55 13.39 6.31
C LEU A 42 11.47 12.21 6.66
N ILE A 43 11.00 11.34 7.56
CA ILE A 43 11.76 10.18 8.00
C ILE A 43 11.97 9.19 6.85
N THR A 44 10.93 8.94 6.05
CA THR A 44 11.03 8.04 4.88
C THR A 44 11.95 8.59 3.81
N MET A 45 11.87 9.89 3.52
CA MET A 45 12.80 10.54 2.56
C MET A 45 14.24 10.46 3.02
N GLN A 46 14.51 10.73 4.29
CA GLN A 46 15.87 10.62 4.85
C GLN A 46 16.38 9.17 4.80
N HIS A 47 15.51 8.21 5.15
CA HIS A 47 15.86 6.78 5.08
C HIS A 47 16.19 6.33 3.66
N LEU A 48 15.41 6.75 2.66
CA LEU A 48 15.66 6.46 1.25
C LEU A 48 16.98 7.11 0.77
N ARG A 49 17.28 8.36 1.15
CA ARG A 49 18.55 9.02 0.81
C ARG A 49 19.77 8.30 1.36
N ASN A 50 19.60 7.60 2.47
CA ASN A 50 20.66 6.79 3.10
C ASN A 50 20.72 5.35 2.53
N GLY A 51 20.09 5.09 1.38
CA GLY A 51 20.10 3.78 0.73
C GLY A 51 19.14 2.75 1.33
N GLY A 52 18.21 3.19 2.19
CA GLY A 52 17.21 2.31 2.80
C GLY A 52 16.02 2.04 1.88
N ASN A 53 15.12 1.14 2.33
CA ASN A 53 13.92 0.73 1.63
C ASN A 53 12.66 1.10 2.43
N ILE A 54 11.57 1.40 1.72
CA ILE A 54 10.27 1.72 2.33
C ILE A 54 9.21 0.75 1.81
N GLY A 55 8.57 0.04 2.74
CA GLY A 55 7.38 -0.76 2.45
C GLY A 55 6.10 0.07 2.55
N VAL A 56 5.28 0.05 1.51
CA VAL A 56 3.98 0.74 1.46
C VAL A 56 2.91 -0.24 0.99
N LEU A 57 1.85 -0.41 1.78
CA LEU A 57 0.67 -1.16 1.37
C LEU A 57 -0.24 -0.24 0.54
N ILE A 58 -0.48 -0.60 -0.71
CA ILE A 58 -1.30 0.21 -1.63
C ILE A 58 -2.66 -0.40 -1.94
N ASP A 59 -2.88 -1.65 -1.55
CA ASP A 59 -4.12 -2.39 -1.75
C ASP A 59 -5.24 -2.01 -0.76
N LEU A 60 -4.91 -1.22 0.27
CA LEU A 60 -5.89 -0.74 1.24
C LEU A 60 -6.49 0.60 0.80
N GLN A 61 -7.82 0.66 0.76
CA GLN A 61 -8.52 1.91 0.45
C GLN A 61 -8.31 2.96 1.54
N VAL A 62 -7.95 4.16 1.12
CA VAL A 62 -7.76 5.31 2.01
C VAL A 62 -9.05 6.10 2.15
N GLY A 63 -9.41 6.41 3.40
CA GLY A 63 -10.59 7.22 3.69
C GLY A 63 -10.47 8.67 3.22
N PRO A 64 -11.60 9.38 3.04
CA PRO A 64 -11.67 10.71 2.42
C PRO A 64 -10.89 11.81 3.17
N LYS A 65 -10.63 11.61 4.45
CA LYS A 65 -9.88 12.57 5.29
C LYS A 65 -8.36 12.47 5.12
N HIS A 66 -7.88 11.55 4.31
CA HIS A 66 -6.46 11.29 4.17
C HIS A 66 -5.97 11.55 2.74
N PRO A 67 -4.72 12.00 2.57
CA PRO A 67 -4.12 12.18 1.26
C PRO A 67 -4.15 10.88 0.46
N SER A 68 -4.80 10.90 -0.69
CA SER A 68 -5.03 9.73 -1.53
C SER A 68 -4.97 10.09 -3.02
N VAL A 69 -4.73 9.09 -3.83
CA VAL A 69 -4.75 9.19 -5.30
C VAL A 69 -5.86 8.26 -5.81
N PRO A 70 -6.72 8.74 -6.73
CA PRO A 70 -7.76 7.89 -7.32
C PRO A 70 -7.15 6.90 -8.32
N VAL A 71 -7.60 5.64 -8.24
CA VAL A 71 -7.28 4.57 -9.18
C VAL A 71 -8.55 3.85 -9.62
N ARG A 72 -8.51 3.21 -10.79
CA ARG A 72 -9.50 2.21 -11.19
C ARG A 72 -9.07 0.85 -10.65
N SER A 73 -9.93 0.25 -9.86
CA SER A 73 -9.74 -1.04 -9.21
C SER A 73 -10.91 -1.96 -9.59
N PHE A 74 -10.65 -2.99 -10.35
CA PHE A 74 -11.67 -3.89 -10.90
C PHE A 74 -12.84 -3.13 -11.56
N GLY A 75 -12.52 -2.11 -12.35
CA GLY A 75 -13.49 -1.25 -13.04
C GLY A 75 -14.14 -0.17 -12.18
N ARG A 76 -13.91 -0.14 -10.86
CA ARG A 76 -14.47 0.86 -9.93
C ARG A 76 -13.42 1.88 -9.52
N LEU A 77 -13.86 3.11 -9.27
CA LEU A 77 -12.96 4.11 -8.65
C LEU A 77 -12.71 3.74 -7.18
N SER A 78 -11.45 3.74 -6.81
CA SER A 78 -10.98 3.58 -5.44
C SER A 78 -9.95 4.67 -5.14
N ALA A 79 -9.51 4.77 -3.89
CA ALA A 79 -8.50 5.72 -3.48
C ALA A 79 -7.41 5.00 -2.71
N VAL A 80 -6.18 5.08 -3.21
CA VAL A 80 -5.00 4.48 -2.57
C VAL A 80 -4.15 5.54 -1.88
N THR A 81 -3.24 5.13 -1.01
CA THR A 81 -2.34 6.07 -0.33
C THR A 81 -1.48 6.85 -1.33
N ARG A 82 -1.33 8.15 -1.07
CA ARG A 82 -0.46 9.02 -1.88
C ARG A 82 1.03 8.85 -1.57
N LEU A 83 1.39 8.14 -0.50
CA LEU A 83 2.77 8.10 -0.01
C LEU A 83 3.76 7.60 -1.07
N HIS A 84 3.46 6.48 -1.74
CA HIS A 84 4.36 5.89 -2.75
C HIS A 84 4.55 6.79 -3.98
N THR A 85 3.48 7.42 -4.47
CA THR A 85 3.55 8.32 -5.63
C THR A 85 4.35 9.58 -5.32
N MET A 86 4.13 10.14 -4.13
CA MET A 86 4.82 11.34 -3.68
C MET A 86 6.30 11.09 -3.42
N LEU A 87 6.67 9.94 -2.85
CA LEU A 87 8.07 9.54 -2.68
C LEU A 87 8.73 9.34 -4.04
N GLN A 88 8.08 8.64 -4.97
CA GLN A 88 8.60 8.45 -6.31
C GLN A 88 8.83 9.79 -7.03
N LYS A 89 7.85 10.70 -7.04
CA LYS A 89 7.97 12.02 -7.68
C LYS A 89 9.09 12.88 -7.09
N ARG A 90 9.35 12.79 -5.81
CA ARG A 90 10.38 13.58 -5.13
C ARG A 90 11.78 13.00 -5.21
N MET A 91 11.87 11.68 -5.27
CA MET A 91 13.14 10.97 -5.14
C MET A 91 13.62 10.34 -6.46
N GLY A 92 12.70 10.10 -7.41
CA GLY A 92 13.02 9.45 -8.69
C GLY A 92 13.35 7.96 -8.56
N TYR A 93 13.19 7.36 -7.38
CA TYR A 93 13.49 5.94 -7.18
C TYR A 93 12.44 5.04 -7.80
N PRO A 94 12.81 3.85 -8.30
CA PRO A 94 11.85 2.89 -8.81
C PRO A 94 10.95 2.35 -7.72
N ILE A 95 9.77 1.87 -8.12
CA ILE A 95 8.87 1.13 -7.26
C ILE A 95 9.02 -0.35 -7.57
N ILE A 96 9.31 -1.16 -6.55
CA ILE A 96 9.42 -2.61 -6.68
C ILE A 96 8.14 -3.23 -6.13
N PRO A 97 7.28 -3.84 -6.96
CA PRO A 97 6.13 -4.57 -6.48
C PRO A 97 6.57 -5.82 -5.71
N ILE A 98 5.94 -6.06 -4.56
CA ILE A 98 6.21 -7.25 -3.74
C ILE A 98 4.87 -7.91 -3.41
N GLU A 99 4.80 -9.21 -3.63
CA GLU A 99 3.64 -10.02 -3.23
C GLU A 99 4.05 -11.15 -2.28
N SER A 100 3.11 -11.60 -1.47
CA SER A 100 3.28 -12.77 -0.60
C SER A 100 2.23 -13.82 -0.98
N VAL A 101 2.71 -14.96 -1.44
CA VAL A 101 1.87 -16.06 -1.90
C VAL A 101 1.87 -17.17 -0.85
N PRO A 102 0.71 -17.64 -0.39
CA PRO A 102 0.63 -18.76 0.54
C PRO A 102 1.09 -20.06 -0.14
N LEU A 103 1.78 -20.91 0.61
CA LEU A 103 2.21 -22.23 0.18
C LEU A 103 1.38 -23.32 0.86
N PRO A 104 1.25 -24.51 0.27
CA PRO A 104 0.45 -25.63 0.83
C PRO A 104 0.88 -26.06 2.24
N ASP A 105 2.12 -25.82 2.61
CA ASP A 105 2.70 -26.15 3.91
C ASP A 105 2.47 -25.07 4.98
N GLY A 106 1.63 -24.06 4.70
CA GLY A 106 1.33 -22.95 5.62
C GLY A 106 2.39 -21.85 5.67
N ARG A 107 3.47 -21.98 4.90
CA ARG A 107 4.46 -20.89 4.72
C ARG A 107 4.02 -19.90 3.67
N TYR A 108 4.74 -18.79 3.56
CA TYR A 108 4.56 -17.79 2.53
C TYR A 108 5.83 -17.66 1.70
N ARG A 109 5.65 -17.49 0.39
CA ARG A 109 6.72 -17.10 -0.52
C ARG A 109 6.56 -15.61 -0.82
N THR A 110 7.58 -14.83 -0.50
CA THR A 110 7.64 -13.42 -0.90
C THR A 110 8.36 -13.31 -2.23
N ILE A 111 7.75 -12.65 -3.18
CA ILE A 111 8.26 -12.44 -4.54
C ILE A 111 8.44 -10.94 -4.75
N ALA A 112 9.66 -10.53 -5.03
CA ALA A 112 9.96 -9.19 -5.51
C ALA A 112 10.00 -9.24 -7.05
N HIS A 113 9.23 -8.37 -7.68
CA HIS A 113 9.16 -8.25 -9.12
C HIS A 113 10.14 -7.21 -9.67
N ASP A 114 10.21 -7.09 -10.98
CA ASP A 114 11.08 -6.11 -11.62
C ASP A 114 10.72 -4.69 -11.22
N PRO A 115 11.72 -3.83 -11.03
CA PRO A 115 11.49 -2.43 -10.69
C PRO A 115 10.73 -1.68 -11.78
N ILE A 116 9.73 -0.90 -11.38
CA ILE A 116 8.99 -0.01 -12.27
C ILE A 116 9.65 1.36 -12.21
N TYR A 117 10.16 1.81 -13.35
CA TYR A 117 10.74 3.14 -13.53
C TYR A 117 9.72 4.08 -14.15
N PHE A 118 9.71 5.32 -13.73
CA PHE A 118 8.78 6.33 -14.22
C PHE A 118 9.54 7.53 -14.82
N ALA A 119 8.99 8.10 -15.90
CA ALA A 119 9.50 9.31 -16.47
C ALA A 119 9.30 10.52 -15.52
N PRO A 120 10.13 11.57 -15.62
CA PRO A 120 10.04 12.72 -14.70
C PRO A 120 8.70 13.48 -14.76
N ASP A 121 8.05 13.49 -15.92
CA ASP A 121 6.79 14.18 -16.20
C ASP A 121 5.53 13.35 -15.85
N VAL A 122 5.67 12.06 -15.52
CA VAL A 122 4.55 11.19 -15.13
C VAL A 122 3.75 11.79 -13.95
N THR A 123 2.45 11.70 -13.98
CA THR A 123 1.59 12.19 -12.92
C THR A 123 1.50 11.19 -11.75
N GLU A 124 1.17 11.68 -10.55
CA GLU A 124 0.94 10.79 -9.40
C GLU A 124 -0.19 9.78 -9.66
N ARG A 125 -1.18 10.14 -10.46
CA ARG A 125 -2.29 9.27 -10.84
C ARG A 125 -1.81 8.12 -11.74
N GLU A 126 -0.97 8.39 -12.71
CA GLU A 126 -0.40 7.36 -13.58
C GLU A 126 0.50 6.40 -12.79
N ILE A 127 1.33 6.93 -11.89
CA ILE A 127 2.14 6.09 -10.99
C ILE A 127 1.24 5.16 -10.17
N ALA A 128 0.21 5.72 -9.53
CA ALA A 128 -0.70 4.95 -8.70
C ALA A 128 -1.47 3.90 -9.51
N GLN A 129 -1.93 4.25 -10.72
CA GLN A 129 -2.65 3.34 -11.59
C GLN A 129 -1.75 2.20 -12.07
N THR A 130 -0.53 2.50 -12.53
CA THR A 130 0.44 1.49 -12.96
C THR A 130 0.72 0.48 -11.84
N CYS A 131 0.95 0.95 -10.62
CA CYS A 131 1.14 0.08 -9.47
C CYS A 131 -0.12 -0.75 -9.17
N TRP A 132 -1.30 -0.14 -9.28
CA TRP A 132 -2.55 -0.84 -9.03
C TRP A 132 -2.84 -1.89 -10.11
N ASP A 133 -2.62 -1.59 -11.37
CA ASP A 133 -2.83 -2.51 -12.49
C ASP A 133 -1.96 -3.77 -12.32
N PHE A 134 -0.73 -3.58 -11.85
CA PHE A 134 0.14 -4.70 -11.49
C PHE A 134 -0.51 -5.58 -10.41
N PHE A 135 -0.98 -5.01 -9.31
CA PHE A 135 -1.62 -5.75 -8.22
C PHE A 135 -2.92 -6.42 -8.68
N GLU A 136 -3.76 -5.72 -9.43
CA GLU A 136 -4.99 -6.30 -9.98
C GLU A 136 -4.69 -7.53 -10.85
N ALA A 137 -3.63 -7.48 -11.66
CA ALA A 137 -3.21 -8.63 -12.46
C ALA A 137 -2.79 -9.82 -11.59
N GLN A 138 -2.05 -9.59 -10.49
CA GLN A 138 -1.69 -10.67 -9.55
C GLN A 138 -2.91 -11.22 -8.82
N ILE A 139 -3.80 -10.36 -8.33
CA ILE A 139 -5.05 -10.78 -7.67
C ILE A 139 -5.92 -11.62 -8.60
N ARG A 140 -6.00 -11.28 -9.89
CA ARG A 140 -6.75 -12.08 -10.88
C ARG A 140 -6.14 -13.45 -11.14
N ARG A 141 -4.81 -13.60 -10.99
CA ARG A 141 -4.12 -14.90 -11.13
C ARG A 141 -4.36 -15.81 -9.94
N GLN A 142 -4.41 -15.24 -8.73
CA GLN A 142 -4.57 -15.99 -7.48
C GLN A 142 -5.52 -15.24 -6.53
N PRO A 143 -6.82 -15.20 -6.84
CA PRO A 143 -7.79 -14.39 -6.10
C PRO A 143 -7.94 -14.84 -4.63
N GLU A 144 -7.74 -16.12 -4.34
CA GLU A 144 -7.82 -16.66 -2.98
C GLU A 144 -6.74 -16.13 -2.03
N ALA A 145 -5.64 -15.60 -2.56
CA ALA A 145 -4.56 -15.05 -1.76
C ALA A 145 -4.83 -13.62 -1.28
N TRP A 146 -5.85 -12.94 -1.83
CA TRP A 146 -6.16 -11.57 -1.44
C TRP A 146 -7.17 -11.50 -0.29
N LEU A 147 -7.02 -10.48 0.55
CA LEU A 147 -7.87 -10.29 1.75
C LEU A 147 -9.26 -9.75 1.37
N TRP A 148 -10.15 -10.60 0.85
CA TRP A 148 -11.52 -10.25 0.48
C TRP A 148 -12.40 -9.83 1.65
N SER A 149 -12.09 -10.22 2.88
CA SER A 149 -12.79 -9.78 4.09
C SER A 149 -12.58 -8.31 4.43
N TYR A 150 -11.54 -7.67 3.86
CA TYR A 150 -11.40 -6.22 3.92
C TYR A 150 -12.47 -5.55 3.05
N ARG A 151 -13.09 -4.48 3.55
CA ARG A 151 -14.14 -3.77 2.81
C ARG A 151 -13.53 -2.88 1.72
N HIS A 152 -13.04 -3.48 0.66
CA HIS A 152 -12.60 -2.77 -0.53
C HIS A 152 -13.79 -1.98 -1.13
N TRP A 153 -13.52 -0.85 -1.76
CA TRP A 153 -14.53 0.08 -2.31
C TRP A 153 -15.53 0.62 -1.26
N ARG A 154 -15.12 0.69 0.00
CA ARG A 154 -15.95 1.22 1.09
C ARG A 154 -16.44 2.64 0.83
N PHE A 155 -15.63 3.47 0.17
CA PHE A 155 -15.98 4.84 -0.16
C PHE A 155 -16.20 4.96 -1.67
N LYS A 156 -17.43 5.28 -2.08
CA LYS A 156 -17.77 5.52 -3.48
C LYS A 156 -17.82 7.02 -3.78
N PRO A 157 -17.43 7.45 -5.01
CA PRO A 157 -17.56 8.84 -5.40
C PRO A 157 -19.04 9.27 -5.50
N ALA A 158 -19.29 10.59 -5.43
CA ALA A 158 -20.61 11.13 -5.69
C ALA A 158 -21.04 10.78 -7.12
N GLY A 159 -22.31 10.42 -7.30
CA GLY A 159 -22.88 10.02 -8.59
C GLY A 159 -22.44 8.64 -9.10
N ALA A 160 -21.69 7.86 -8.31
CA ALA A 160 -21.41 6.47 -8.66
C ALA A 160 -22.70 5.63 -8.59
N GLY A 161 -22.97 4.87 -9.66
CA GLY A 161 -24.11 3.99 -9.77
C GLY A 161 -24.05 2.76 -8.85
N ASP A 162 -24.94 1.80 -9.08
CA ASP A 162 -25.12 0.60 -8.23
C ASP A 162 -24.03 -0.48 -8.38
N SER A 163 -22.96 -0.19 -9.12
CA SER A 163 -21.86 -1.12 -9.33
C SER A 163 -20.96 -1.34 -8.10
N TYR A 164 -21.18 -0.56 -7.03
CA TYR A 164 -20.41 -0.67 -5.78
C TYR A 164 -21.05 -1.68 -4.82
N PRO A 165 -20.25 -2.34 -3.96
CA PRO A 165 -20.79 -3.25 -2.96
C PRO A 165 -21.81 -2.58 -2.04
N PHE A 166 -22.77 -3.35 -1.50
CA PHE A 166 -23.84 -2.87 -0.62
C PHE A 166 -23.32 -2.09 0.62
N TYR A 167 -22.12 -2.39 1.06
CA TYR A 167 -21.49 -1.72 2.21
C TYR A 167 -20.78 -0.39 1.86
N ALA A 168 -20.78 -0.01 0.59
CA ALA A 168 -20.11 1.22 0.16
C ALA A 168 -20.93 2.45 0.56
N VAL A 169 -20.25 3.42 1.16
CA VAL A 169 -20.85 4.69 1.55
C VAL A 169 -20.38 5.80 0.62
N GLN A 170 -21.27 6.78 0.39
CA GLN A 170 -20.93 7.93 -0.43
C GLN A 170 -19.86 8.77 0.27
N LYS A 171 -18.87 9.20 -0.48
CA LYS A 171 -17.84 10.12 0.03
C LYS A 171 -18.53 11.48 0.26
N LYS A 172 -18.64 11.89 1.53
CA LYS A 172 -18.99 13.26 1.90
C LYS A 172 -17.75 14.14 1.82
#